data_42b7f9504cc940841e0d478f4e922734
#
_entry.id   42b7f9504cc940841e0d478f4e922734
#
_cell.length_a   1.000
_cell.length_b   1.000
_cell.length_c   1.000
_cell.angle_alpha   90.00
_cell.angle_beta   90.00
_cell.angle_gamma   90.00
#
_symmetry.space_group_name_H-M   'P 1'
#
loop_
_entity.id
_entity.type
_entity.pdbx_description
1 polymer ?
#
loop_
_entity_poly.entity_id
_entity_poly.type
_entity_poly.pdbx_seq_one_letter_code
_entity_poly.pdbx_strand_id
1 'polypeptide(L)'
;LRTKTISVTPDPGVIEVNTQPTSRWPEQRDLTLSLYDDARRTRLATEKFDLDGRHTGTGGGNHFTLGGATPTDSPLLRRPDLLRSLITYWQHHPALSYVFSGRFIGPTSQAPRVDEGRHETLYELEIAFAELDRVTADAESFKPEHDDLPPLPWNTDRLLRHLLTDLTGNAHRSEFCIDKLYSPDSQRGRLGLLELRGFEMPPHAQMALVQALLVRCLVAMFWQ
;
A
#
# COMPACT_ATOMS: atom_id res chain seq x y z
N LEU A 1 -3.75 -16.01 12.46
CA LEU A 1 -3.07 -16.62 11.30
C LEU A 1 -3.83 -16.25 10.04
N ARG A 2 -3.16 -15.55 9.11
CA ARG A 2 -3.74 -15.27 7.79
C ARG A 2 -3.77 -16.56 7.01
N THR A 3 -4.94 -16.88 6.45
CA THR A 3 -5.10 -18.06 5.61
C THR A 3 -4.29 -17.89 4.32
N LYS A 4 -3.54 -18.91 3.94
CA LYS A 4 -2.86 -18.97 2.63
C LYS A 4 -3.89 -19.31 1.56
N THR A 5 -4.70 -18.33 1.19
CA THR A 5 -5.75 -18.49 0.18
C THR A 5 -5.59 -17.46 -0.92
N ILE A 6 -5.92 -17.83 -2.14
CA ILE A 6 -6.14 -16.92 -3.25
C ILE A 6 -7.64 -16.69 -3.33
N SER A 7 -8.08 -15.45 -3.38
CA SER A 7 -9.46 -15.09 -3.62
C SER A 7 -9.59 -14.27 -4.89
N VAL A 8 -10.66 -14.50 -5.63
CA VAL A 8 -10.95 -13.80 -6.88
C VAL A 8 -12.27 -13.08 -6.73
N THR A 9 -12.26 -11.79 -7.02
CA THR A 9 -13.45 -10.93 -6.94
C THR A 9 -13.71 -10.30 -8.31
N PRO A 10 -14.88 -10.50 -8.92
CA PRO A 10 -15.23 -9.80 -10.15
C PRO A 10 -15.66 -8.36 -9.84
N ASP A 11 -15.06 -7.43 -10.56
CA ASP A 11 -15.45 -6.02 -10.62
C ASP A 11 -15.87 -5.67 -12.04
N PRO A 12 -16.69 -4.63 -12.29
CA PRO A 12 -17.08 -4.25 -13.64
C PRO A 12 -15.86 -4.02 -14.56
N GLY A 13 -15.64 -4.96 -15.50
CA GLY A 13 -14.53 -4.91 -16.45
C GLY A 13 -13.17 -5.34 -15.93
N VAL A 14 -13.07 -5.76 -14.66
CA VAL A 14 -11.82 -6.21 -14.02
C VAL A 14 -12.08 -7.47 -13.19
N ILE A 15 -11.12 -8.37 -13.17
CA ILE A 15 -11.07 -9.48 -12.21
C ILE A 15 -9.94 -9.17 -11.22
N GLU A 16 -10.30 -8.92 -9.97
CA GLU A 16 -9.35 -8.71 -8.89
C GLU A 16 -8.90 -10.05 -8.31
N VAL A 17 -7.59 -10.23 -8.18
CA VAL A 17 -7.01 -11.41 -7.55
C VAL A 17 -6.25 -11.00 -6.30
N ASN A 18 -6.75 -11.40 -5.14
CA ASN A 18 -6.09 -11.25 -3.87
C ASN A 18 -5.23 -12.48 -3.57
N THR A 19 -3.93 -12.30 -3.61
CA THR A 19 -2.97 -13.39 -3.41
C THR A 19 -2.74 -13.69 -1.94
N GLN A 20 -2.29 -14.92 -1.66
CA GLN A 20 -1.84 -15.28 -0.32
C GLN A 20 -0.64 -14.45 0.11
N PRO A 21 -0.48 -14.17 1.43
CA PRO A 21 0.71 -13.52 1.95
C PRO A 21 1.96 -14.35 1.69
N THR A 22 3.04 -13.67 1.28
CA THR A 22 4.35 -14.28 1.08
C THR A 22 5.39 -13.55 1.93
N SER A 23 6.28 -14.30 2.61
CA SER A 23 7.38 -13.73 3.39
C SER A 23 8.71 -13.75 2.62
N ARG A 24 8.88 -14.68 1.70
CA ARG A 24 10.11 -14.88 0.94
C ARG A 24 9.98 -14.47 -0.51
N TRP A 25 11.04 -13.88 -1.04
CA TRP A 25 11.09 -13.44 -2.44
C TRP A 25 10.81 -14.54 -3.46
N PRO A 26 11.38 -15.77 -3.35
CA PRO A 26 11.05 -16.84 -4.30
C PRO A 26 9.55 -17.17 -4.36
N GLU A 27 8.88 -17.19 -3.21
CA GLU A 27 7.43 -17.45 -3.15
C GLU A 27 6.63 -16.36 -3.88
N GLN A 28 6.98 -15.11 -3.67
CA GLN A 28 6.32 -13.98 -4.34
C GLN A 28 6.57 -14.01 -5.85
N ARG A 29 7.81 -14.27 -6.26
CA ARG A 29 8.19 -14.39 -7.67
C ARG A 29 7.38 -15.49 -8.36
N ASP A 30 7.38 -16.70 -7.79
CA ASP A 30 6.75 -17.86 -8.42
C ASP A 30 5.23 -17.70 -8.48
N LEU A 31 4.63 -17.13 -7.43
CA LEU A 31 3.21 -16.81 -7.40
C LEU A 31 2.84 -15.77 -8.48
N THR A 32 3.62 -14.71 -8.61
CA THR A 32 3.37 -13.67 -9.62
C THR A 32 3.49 -14.22 -11.03
N LEU A 33 4.54 -15.01 -11.32
CA LEU A 33 4.72 -15.63 -12.63
C LEU A 33 3.58 -16.58 -12.97
N SER A 34 3.16 -17.42 -12.01
CA SER A 34 2.04 -18.34 -12.20
C SER A 34 0.73 -17.60 -12.51
N LEU A 35 0.41 -16.54 -11.77
CA LEU A 35 -0.80 -15.75 -11.98
C LEU A 35 -0.88 -15.14 -13.38
N TYR A 36 0.22 -14.56 -13.87
CA TYR A 36 0.26 -14.02 -15.23
C TYR A 36 0.13 -15.10 -16.31
N ASP A 37 0.70 -16.29 -16.07
CA ASP A 37 0.54 -17.42 -16.99
C ASP A 37 -0.91 -17.94 -17.00
N ASP A 38 -1.52 -18.09 -15.84
CA ASP A 38 -2.91 -18.50 -15.68
C ASP A 38 -3.89 -17.50 -16.31
N ALA A 39 -3.67 -16.20 -16.10
CA ALA A 39 -4.44 -15.14 -16.75
C ALA A 39 -4.38 -15.28 -18.29
N ARG A 40 -3.19 -15.43 -18.84
CA ARG A 40 -3.00 -15.62 -20.29
C ARG A 40 -3.69 -16.88 -20.82
N ARG A 41 -3.58 -18.01 -20.11
CA ARG A 41 -4.24 -19.27 -20.47
C ARG A 41 -5.76 -19.18 -20.46
N THR A 42 -6.31 -18.36 -19.57
CA THR A 42 -7.76 -18.10 -19.46
C THR A 42 -8.22 -16.94 -20.32
N ARG A 43 -7.34 -16.38 -21.18
CA ARG A 43 -7.61 -15.24 -22.07
C ARG A 43 -7.96 -13.96 -21.31
N LEU A 44 -7.48 -13.82 -20.08
CA LEU A 44 -7.50 -12.57 -19.35
C LEU A 44 -6.22 -11.78 -19.65
N ALA A 45 -6.36 -10.48 -19.84
CA ALA A 45 -5.25 -9.59 -20.13
C ALA A 45 -5.00 -8.64 -18.93
N THR A 46 -3.76 -8.26 -18.76
CA THR A 46 -3.34 -7.18 -17.86
C THR A 46 -3.22 -5.85 -18.60
N GLU A 47 -3.61 -5.82 -19.87
CA GLU A 47 -3.63 -4.66 -20.74
C GLU A 47 -5.01 -4.50 -21.37
N LYS A 48 -5.36 -3.28 -21.69
CA LYS A 48 -6.58 -2.92 -22.41
C LYS A 48 -6.25 -1.88 -23.46
N PHE A 49 -6.94 -1.95 -24.58
CA PHE A 49 -6.77 -1.03 -25.69
C PHE A 49 -8.12 -0.44 -26.08
N ASP A 50 -8.12 0.82 -26.45
CA ASP A 50 -9.27 1.48 -27.08
C ASP A 50 -9.44 0.97 -28.54
N LEU A 51 -10.58 1.26 -29.15
CA LEU A 51 -10.87 0.81 -30.51
C LEU A 51 -9.90 1.36 -31.58
N ASP A 52 -9.24 2.47 -31.28
CA ASP A 52 -8.19 3.06 -32.14
C ASP A 52 -6.80 2.45 -31.91
N GLY A 53 -6.69 1.40 -31.06
CA GLY A 53 -5.45 0.72 -30.75
C GLY A 53 -4.57 1.41 -29.71
N ARG A 54 -5.01 2.51 -29.10
CA ARG A 54 -4.27 3.15 -28.02
C ARG A 54 -4.39 2.34 -26.74
N HIS A 55 -3.25 2.17 -26.06
CA HIS A 55 -3.23 1.57 -24.75
C HIS A 55 -4.02 2.43 -23.75
N THR A 56 -4.93 1.79 -23.04
CA THR A 56 -5.65 2.36 -21.91
C THR A 56 -5.61 1.39 -20.76
N GLY A 57 -5.14 1.72 -19.60
CA GLY A 57 -5.07 0.78 -18.47
C GLY A 57 -6.34 -0.03 -18.25
N THR A 58 -6.21 -1.13 -17.53
CA THR A 58 -7.34 -2.05 -17.24
C THR A 58 -8.38 -1.44 -16.29
N GLY A 59 -8.02 -0.38 -15.57
CA GLY A 59 -8.78 0.15 -14.43
C GLY A 59 -8.43 -0.53 -13.11
N GLY A 60 -7.65 -1.60 -13.13
CA GLY A 60 -7.11 -2.28 -11.94
C GLY A 60 -5.70 -1.83 -11.60
N GLY A 61 -5.32 -1.97 -10.31
CA GLY A 61 -4.00 -1.65 -9.80
C GLY A 61 -3.20 -2.87 -9.39
N ASN A 62 -1.89 -2.72 -9.32
CA ASN A 62 -0.98 -3.68 -8.72
C ASN A 62 -0.70 -3.25 -7.27
N HIS A 63 -1.62 -3.57 -6.38
CA HIS A 63 -1.56 -3.12 -4.99
C HIS A 63 -0.66 -4.02 -4.14
N PHE A 64 0.23 -3.41 -3.37
CA PHE A 64 1.09 -4.13 -2.43
C PHE A 64 0.59 -3.94 -1.00
N THR A 65 0.19 -5.04 -0.36
CA THR A 65 -0.21 -5.04 1.03
C THR A 65 0.95 -5.50 1.91
N LEU A 66 1.41 -4.62 2.79
CA LEU A 66 2.52 -4.84 3.71
C LEU A 66 2.01 -5.04 5.14
N GLY A 67 2.61 -5.96 5.88
CA GLY A 67 2.29 -6.19 7.29
C GLY A 67 2.94 -7.45 7.85
N GLY A 68 2.58 -7.81 9.08
CA GLY A 68 3.04 -9.03 9.76
C GLY A 68 2.09 -10.22 9.62
N ALA A 69 2.43 -11.34 10.24
CA ALA A 69 1.57 -12.53 10.28
C ALA A 69 0.29 -12.28 11.09
N THR A 70 0.40 -11.47 12.13
CA THR A 70 -0.69 -10.96 12.96
C THR A 70 -0.63 -9.43 13.03
N PRO A 71 -1.67 -8.74 13.51
CA PRO A 71 -1.57 -7.29 13.73
C PRO A 71 -0.45 -6.90 14.70
N THR A 72 -0.21 -7.72 15.74
CA THR A 72 0.87 -7.48 16.72
C THR A 72 2.26 -7.63 16.12
N ASP A 73 2.41 -8.42 15.06
CA ASP A 73 3.66 -8.58 14.31
C ASP A 73 3.86 -7.51 13.23
N SER A 74 2.92 -6.61 13.07
CA SER A 74 3.01 -5.60 12.00
C SER A 74 4.21 -4.68 12.22
N PRO A 75 5.16 -4.63 11.28
CA PRO A 75 6.29 -3.71 11.37
C PRO A 75 5.85 -2.25 11.38
N LEU A 76 4.73 -1.95 10.74
CA LEU A 76 4.19 -0.60 10.62
C LEU A 76 3.46 -0.10 11.87
N LEU A 77 2.99 -1.01 12.72
CA LEU A 77 2.47 -0.68 14.04
C LEU A 77 3.58 -0.60 15.09
N ARG A 78 4.59 -1.47 14.98
CA ARG A 78 5.76 -1.48 15.89
C ARG A 78 6.75 -0.36 15.61
N ARG A 79 6.88 0.04 14.36
CA ARG A 79 7.79 1.06 13.85
C ARG A 79 7.01 2.03 12.95
N PRO A 80 6.18 2.93 13.53
CA PRO A 80 5.42 3.92 12.76
C PRO A 80 6.32 4.87 11.95
N ASP A 81 7.57 5.08 12.39
CA ASP A 81 8.63 5.78 11.68
C ASP A 81 8.95 5.15 10.31
N LEU A 82 8.72 3.84 10.15
CA LEU A 82 8.85 3.16 8.86
C LEU A 82 7.82 3.68 7.85
N LEU A 83 6.56 3.85 8.26
CA LEU A 83 5.53 4.44 7.41
C LEU A 83 5.87 5.89 7.05
N ARG A 84 6.28 6.68 8.04
CA ARG A 84 6.76 8.05 7.83
C ARG A 84 7.87 8.08 6.78
N SER A 85 8.89 7.22 6.93
CA SER A 85 10.03 7.16 6.02
C SER A 85 9.62 6.79 4.60
N LEU A 86 8.70 5.84 4.44
CA LEU A 86 8.14 5.46 3.14
C LEU A 86 7.40 6.64 2.48
N ILE A 87 6.52 7.32 3.20
CA ILE A 87 5.77 8.47 2.69
C ILE A 87 6.72 9.60 2.32
N THR A 88 7.67 9.95 3.21
CA THR A 88 8.65 11.01 2.97
C THR A 88 9.50 10.72 1.73
N TYR A 89 10.02 9.51 1.62
CA TYR A 89 10.80 9.09 0.45
C TYR A 89 9.98 9.21 -0.83
N TRP A 90 8.74 8.76 -0.82
CA TRP A 90 7.84 8.82 -1.96
C TRP A 90 7.53 10.26 -2.38
N GLN A 91 7.31 11.15 -1.41
CA GLN A 91 7.09 12.58 -1.68
C GLN A 91 8.31 13.24 -2.33
N HIS A 92 9.52 12.87 -1.91
CA HIS A 92 10.77 13.38 -2.49
C HIS A 92 11.13 12.76 -3.86
N HIS A 93 10.43 11.70 -4.26
CA HIS A 93 10.68 11.00 -5.52
C HIS A 93 9.38 10.88 -6.35
N PRO A 94 8.81 12.00 -6.83
CA PRO A 94 7.53 12.00 -7.54
C PRO A 94 7.52 11.11 -8.79
N ALA A 95 8.69 10.88 -9.40
CA ALA A 95 8.81 9.94 -10.50
C ALA A 95 8.30 8.52 -10.15
N LEU A 96 8.39 8.09 -8.89
CA LEU A 96 7.88 6.78 -8.47
C LEU A 96 6.35 6.69 -8.62
N SER A 97 5.64 7.77 -8.39
CA SER A 97 4.20 7.82 -8.60
C SER A 97 3.86 7.92 -10.09
N TYR A 98 4.51 8.83 -10.83
CA TYR A 98 4.14 9.12 -12.22
C TYR A 98 4.62 8.09 -13.24
N VAL A 99 5.72 7.39 -12.99
CA VAL A 99 6.22 6.32 -13.88
C VAL A 99 5.36 5.06 -13.82
N PHE A 100 4.81 4.77 -12.65
CA PHE A 100 4.02 3.55 -12.42
C PHE A 100 2.51 3.78 -12.40
N SER A 101 2.06 4.99 -12.63
CA SER A 101 0.66 5.34 -12.75
C SER A 101 0.18 5.21 -14.20
N GLY A 102 -1.14 5.15 -14.34
CA GLY A 102 -1.80 5.12 -15.63
C GLY A 102 -3.03 6.01 -15.67
N ARG A 103 -3.94 5.72 -16.59
CA ARG A 103 -5.14 6.53 -16.78
C ARG A 103 -6.09 6.49 -15.60
N PHE A 104 -6.18 5.36 -14.91
CA PHE A 104 -7.17 5.11 -13.84
C PHE A 104 -6.55 4.99 -12.46
N ILE A 105 -5.28 4.67 -12.38
CA ILE A 105 -4.53 4.48 -11.12
C ILE A 105 -3.36 5.44 -11.11
N GLY A 106 -3.16 6.09 -10.00
CA GLY A 106 -2.05 7.02 -9.79
C GLY A 106 -2.50 8.39 -9.28
N PRO A 107 -1.59 9.35 -9.22
CA PRO A 107 -1.77 10.60 -8.49
C PRO A 107 -3.00 11.40 -8.90
N THR A 108 -3.29 11.51 -10.18
CA THR A 108 -4.39 12.32 -10.71
C THR A 108 -5.68 11.55 -10.96
N SER A 109 -5.79 10.31 -10.45
CA SER A 109 -6.96 9.45 -10.66
C SER A 109 -7.48 8.81 -9.36
N GLN A 110 -7.15 7.56 -9.08
CA GLN A 110 -7.70 6.81 -7.94
C GLN A 110 -6.77 6.71 -6.73
N ALA A 111 -5.50 7.07 -6.86
CA ALA A 111 -4.51 6.96 -5.80
C ALA A 111 -3.63 8.22 -5.77
N PRO A 112 -4.20 9.36 -5.34
CA PRO A 112 -3.47 10.63 -5.33
C PRO A 112 -2.30 10.60 -4.37
N ARG A 113 -1.26 11.35 -4.73
CA ARG A 113 -0.17 11.72 -3.83
C ARG A 113 -0.70 12.62 -2.72
N VAL A 114 -0.03 12.62 -1.59
CA VAL A 114 -0.38 13.50 -0.45
C VAL A 114 -0.35 14.98 -0.85
N ASP A 115 0.60 15.38 -1.70
CA ASP A 115 0.78 16.75 -2.18
C ASP A 115 -0.26 17.19 -3.23
N GLU A 116 -1.09 16.29 -3.73
CA GLU A 116 -2.15 16.60 -4.70
C GLU A 116 -3.52 16.86 -4.06
N GLY A 117 -3.64 16.61 -2.75
CA GLY A 117 -4.91 16.77 -2.04
C GLY A 117 -5.26 18.24 -1.80
N ARG A 118 -4.53 18.90 -0.92
CA ARG A 118 -4.76 20.29 -0.49
C ARG A 118 -3.46 21.05 -0.44
N HIS A 119 -3.56 22.37 -0.52
CA HIS A 119 -2.39 23.25 -0.60
C HIS A 119 -1.48 23.16 0.63
N GLU A 120 -2.06 22.99 1.82
CA GLU A 120 -1.34 22.89 3.09
C GLU A 120 -1.00 21.46 3.52
N THR A 121 -1.35 20.43 2.74
CA THR A 121 -1.23 19.02 3.14
C THR A 121 0.19 18.65 3.57
N LEU A 122 1.22 19.19 2.93
CA LEU A 122 2.61 18.89 3.30
C LEU A 122 2.99 19.48 4.66
N TYR A 123 2.51 20.69 5.02
CA TYR A 123 2.73 21.27 6.34
C TYR A 123 1.99 20.50 7.43
N GLU A 124 0.75 20.10 7.15
CA GLU A 124 -0.03 19.25 8.05
C GLU A 124 0.64 17.90 8.26
N LEU A 125 1.22 17.34 7.20
CA LEU A 125 1.97 16.07 7.25
C LEU A 125 3.24 16.21 8.11
N GLU A 126 3.99 17.31 8.02
CA GLU A 126 5.13 17.58 8.89
C GLU A 126 4.72 17.64 10.37
N ILE A 127 3.62 18.33 10.68
CA ILE A 127 3.07 18.40 12.04
C ILE A 127 2.68 17.01 12.53
N ALA A 128 1.98 16.23 11.70
CA ALA A 128 1.58 14.87 12.03
C ALA A 128 2.79 13.95 12.26
N PHE A 129 3.85 14.09 11.46
CA PHE A 129 5.08 13.32 11.64
C PHE A 129 5.86 13.72 12.89
N ALA A 130 5.92 15.02 13.23
CA ALA A 130 6.55 15.46 14.47
C ALA A 130 5.83 14.88 15.70
N GLU A 131 4.49 14.83 15.67
CA GLU A 131 3.72 14.21 16.75
C GLU A 131 3.89 12.68 16.76
N LEU A 132 3.98 12.04 15.59
CA LEU A 132 4.25 10.60 15.49
C LEU A 132 5.60 10.25 16.12
N ASP A 133 6.65 11.04 15.84
CA ASP A 133 7.97 10.87 16.43
C ASP A 133 7.93 11.03 17.95
N ARG A 134 7.24 12.07 18.45
CA ARG A 134 7.11 12.31 19.90
C ARG A 134 6.46 11.10 20.59
N VAL A 135 5.36 10.59 20.05
CA VAL A 135 4.65 9.44 20.63
C VAL A 135 5.48 8.17 20.53
N THR A 136 6.23 7.99 19.45
CA THR A 136 7.12 6.83 19.28
C THR A 136 8.26 6.86 20.28
N ALA A 137 8.88 8.02 20.53
CA ALA A 137 9.92 8.17 21.54
C ALA A 137 9.41 7.89 22.96
N ASP A 138 8.20 8.34 23.28
CA ASP A 138 7.54 8.03 24.56
C ASP A 138 7.27 6.51 24.68
N ALA A 139 6.94 5.85 23.58
CA ALA A 139 6.66 4.41 23.53
C ALA A 139 7.92 3.53 23.60
N GLU A 140 9.09 4.03 23.22
CA GLU A 140 10.37 3.30 23.37
C GLU A 140 10.73 3.04 24.83
N SER A 141 10.21 3.84 25.75
CA SER A 141 10.30 3.58 27.19
C SER A 141 9.44 2.38 27.64
N PHE A 142 8.48 1.97 26.83
CA PHE A 142 7.61 0.83 27.04
C PHE A 142 8.10 -0.35 26.19
N LYS A 143 8.61 -1.39 26.84
CA LYS A 143 8.97 -2.65 26.16
C LYS A 143 7.75 -3.58 26.20
N PRO A 144 6.94 -3.67 25.13
CA PRO A 144 5.84 -4.61 25.08
C PRO A 144 6.39 -6.03 25.13
N GLU A 145 5.75 -6.92 25.89
CA GLU A 145 5.95 -8.36 25.74
C GLU A 145 5.59 -8.78 24.30
N HIS A 146 6.12 -9.92 23.86
CA HIS A 146 6.15 -10.32 22.44
C HIS A 146 4.80 -10.33 21.72
N ASP A 147 3.69 -10.44 22.45
CA ASP A 147 2.33 -10.55 21.90
C ASP A 147 1.47 -9.28 22.06
N ASP A 148 2.00 -8.23 22.67
CA ASP A 148 1.26 -7.00 22.91
C ASP A 148 1.36 -6.02 21.72
N LEU A 149 0.24 -5.37 21.42
CA LEU A 149 0.23 -4.22 20.54
C LEU A 149 1.03 -3.07 21.18
N PRO A 150 1.72 -2.25 20.36
CA PRO A 150 2.37 -1.06 20.88
C PRO A 150 1.33 -0.16 21.57
N PRO A 151 1.73 0.64 22.55
CA PRO A 151 0.85 1.61 23.16
C PRO A 151 0.30 2.55 22.07
N LEU A 152 -1.01 2.85 22.15
CA LEU A 152 -1.71 3.71 21.21
C LEU A 152 -1.60 3.29 19.72
N PRO A 153 -1.90 2.04 19.34
CA PRO A 153 -1.76 1.57 17.96
C PRO A 153 -2.65 2.32 16.96
N TRP A 154 -3.69 3.01 17.44
CA TRP A 154 -4.58 3.86 16.65
C TRP A 154 -4.02 5.26 16.36
N ASN A 155 -2.90 5.65 16.96
CA ASN A 155 -2.38 7.00 16.86
C ASN A 155 -1.97 7.36 15.43
N THR A 156 -1.31 6.45 14.74
CA THR A 156 -0.97 6.60 13.32
C THR A 156 -2.21 6.89 12.45
N ASP A 157 -3.29 6.16 12.70
CA ASP A 157 -4.56 6.37 12.01
C ASP A 157 -5.14 7.77 12.31
N ARG A 158 -5.17 8.17 13.57
CA ARG A 158 -5.71 9.49 13.97
C ARG A 158 -4.92 10.66 13.38
N LEU A 159 -3.61 10.54 13.30
CA LEU A 159 -2.74 11.59 12.77
C LEU A 159 -2.80 11.69 11.24
N LEU A 160 -2.90 10.56 10.54
CA LEU A 160 -2.69 10.50 9.09
C LEU A 160 -3.97 10.29 8.26
N ARG A 161 -5.08 9.84 8.87
CA ARG A 161 -6.31 9.47 8.14
C ARG A 161 -6.84 10.57 7.22
N HIS A 162 -6.81 11.83 7.66
CA HIS A 162 -7.32 12.97 6.89
C HIS A 162 -6.31 13.56 5.91
N LEU A 163 -5.06 13.11 5.98
CA LEU A 163 -3.99 13.53 5.09
C LEU A 163 -3.79 12.53 3.94
N LEU A 164 -3.94 11.23 4.25
CA LEU A 164 -3.86 10.14 3.28
C LEU A 164 -5.25 9.85 2.70
N THR A 165 -5.76 10.77 1.91
CA THR A 165 -7.09 10.68 1.29
C THR A 165 -7.05 11.20 -0.14
N ASP A 166 -8.07 10.87 -0.93
CA ASP A 166 -8.34 11.58 -2.17
C ASP A 166 -9.03 12.94 -1.91
N LEU A 167 -9.30 13.69 -2.97
CA LEU A 167 -9.98 14.99 -2.89
C LEU A 167 -11.40 14.92 -2.27
N THR A 168 -12.00 13.74 -2.22
CA THR A 168 -13.32 13.51 -1.61
C THR A 168 -13.23 13.12 -0.12
N GLY A 169 -12.02 12.97 0.41
CA GLY A 169 -11.79 12.50 1.78
C GLY A 169 -11.82 10.96 1.91
N ASN A 170 -11.74 10.23 0.81
CA ASN A 170 -11.75 8.77 0.83
C ASN A 170 -10.33 8.22 1.02
N ALA A 171 -10.03 7.75 2.24
CA ALA A 171 -8.74 7.18 2.61
C ALA A 171 -8.42 5.88 1.84
N HIS A 172 -9.44 5.15 1.39
CA HIS A 172 -9.23 3.92 0.60
C HIS A 172 -8.64 4.20 -0.78
N ARG A 173 -8.67 5.44 -1.25
CA ARG A 173 -8.16 5.84 -2.57
C ARG A 173 -6.83 6.55 -2.54
N SER A 174 -6.19 6.70 -1.38
CA SER A 174 -4.85 7.29 -1.31
C SER A 174 -3.77 6.33 -1.83
N GLU A 175 -2.66 6.89 -2.28
CA GLU A 175 -1.47 6.12 -2.69
C GLU A 175 -0.95 5.22 -1.56
N PHE A 176 -0.98 5.72 -0.32
CA PHE A 176 -0.73 4.98 0.91
C PHE A 176 -2.04 4.83 1.69
N CYS A 177 -2.72 3.71 1.54
CA CYS A 177 -3.97 3.44 2.22
C CYS A 177 -3.74 2.76 3.57
N ILE A 178 -4.18 3.43 4.64
CA ILE A 178 -4.04 2.96 6.03
C ILE A 178 -5.33 2.40 6.63
N ASP A 179 -6.40 2.22 5.85
CA ASP A 179 -7.71 1.76 6.32
C ASP A 179 -7.67 0.42 7.06
N LYS A 180 -6.69 -0.42 6.71
CA LYS A 180 -6.48 -1.75 7.31
C LYS A 180 -5.33 -1.77 8.32
N LEU A 181 -4.74 -0.62 8.64
CA LEU A 181 -3.62 -0.55 9.58
C LEU A 181 -4.12 -0.74 11.01
N TYR A 182 -4.76 0.26 11.57
CA TYR A 182 -5.44 0.16 12.86
C TYR A 182 -6.53 1.21 13.00
N SER A 183 -7.68 0.97 12.41
CA SER A 183 -8.81 1.88 12.59
C SER A 183 -9.39 1.77 14.00
N PRO A 184 -9.48 2.86 14.77
CA PRO A 184 -10.11 2.83 16.09
C PRO A 184 -11.61 2.54 16.01
N ASP A 185 -12.24 2.89 14.90
CA ASP A 185 -13.70 2.89 14.73
C ASP A 185 -14.24 1.56 14.16
N SER A 186 -13.36 0.66 13.71
CA SER A 186 -13.74 -0.63 13.11
C SER A 186 -12.78 -1.76 13.46
N GLN A 187 -13.30 -2.88 13.93
CA GLN A 187 -12.47 -4.06 14.13
C GLN A 187 -11.94 -4.65 12.81
N ARG A 188 -12.66 -4.49 11.71
CA ARG A 188 -12.23 -4.94 10.38
C ARG A 188 -11.03 -4.13 9.86
N GLY A 189 -10.83 -2.92 10.37
CA GLY A 189 -9.69 -2.05 10.06
C GLY A 189 -8.47 -2.26 10.96
N ARG A 190 -8.44 -3.27 11.84
CA ARG A 190 -7.35 -3.54 12.79
C ARG A 190 -6.50 -4.73 12.36
N LEU A 191 -5.98 -4.68 11.15
CA LEU A 191 -5.25 -5.79 10.55
C LEU A 191 -3.72 -5.59 10.54
N GLY A 192 -3.22 -4.42 10.94
CA GLY A 192 -1.80 -4.10 10.87
C GLY A 192 -1.27 -4.08 9.43
N LEU A 193 -2.10 -3.66 8.46
CA LEU A 193 -1.79 -3.68 7.04
C LEU A 193 -1.74 -2.27 6.46
N LEU A 194 -0.67 -1.98 5.74
CA LEU A 194 -0.58 -0.86 4.81
C LEU A 194 -0.81 -1.39 3.39
N GLU A 195 -1.60 -0.70 2.60
CA GLU A 195 -1.80 -0.99 1.19
C GLU A 195 -1.22 0.16 0.34
N LEU A 196 -0.21 -0.13 -0.47
CA LEU A 196 0.33 0.79 -1.45
C LEU A 196 -0.44 0.60 -2.77
N ARG A 197 -1.12 1.67 -3.22
CA ARG A 197 -2.10 1.63 -4.31
C ARG A 197 -1.70 2.43 -5.55
N GLY A 198 -0.55 3.07 -5.54
CA GLY A 198 -0.11 3.99 -6.59
C GLY A 198 0.31 3.33 -7.91
N PHE A 199 0.37 2.00 -7.99
CA PHE A 199 0.79 1.29 -9.20
C PHE A 199 -0.41 0.83 -10.03
N GLU A 200 -0.41 1.17 -11.32
CA GLU A 200 -1.29 0.53 -12.28
C GLU A 200 -0.84 -0.91 -12.53
N MET A 201 -1.79 -1.76 -12.95
CA MET A 201 -1.48 -3.15 -13.30
C MET A 201 -0.49 -3.19 -14.46
N PRO A 202 0.72 -3.73 -14.27
CA PRO A 202 1.73 -3.75 -15.33
C PRO A 202 1.42 -4.82 -16.38
N PRO A 203 1.86 -4.62 -17.64
CA PRO A 203 1.53 -5.51 -18.75
C PRO A 203 2.14 -6.90 -18.64
N HIS A 204 3.18 -7.07 -17.83
CA HIS A 204 3.86 -8.38 -17.68
C HIS A 204 4.44 -8.56 -16.27
N ALA A 205 4.60 -9.82 -15.91
CA ALA A 205 5.02 -10.25 -14.57
C ALA A 205 6.37 -9.64 -14.13
N GLN A 206 7.31 -9.43 -15.05
CA GLN A 206 8.63 -8.86 -14.73
C GLN A 206 8.51 -7.44 -14.17
N MET A 207 7.65 -6.61 -14.74
CA MET A 207 7.42 -5.25 -14.21
C MET A 207 6.74 -5.31 -12.84
N ALA A 208 5.76 -6.19 -12.64
CA ALA A 208 5.14 -6.40 -11.33
C ALA A 208 6.19 -6.83 -10.27
N LEU A 209 7.13 -7.69 -10.66
CA LEU A 209 8.23 -8.12 -9.79
C LEU A 209 9.22 -6.99 -9.49
N VAL A 210 9.52 -6.12 -10.46
CA VAL A 210 10.36 -4.92 -10.23
C VAL A 210 9.70 -3.98 -9.22
N GLN A 211 8.41 -3.71 -9.36
CA GLN A 211 7.64 -2.90 -8.40
C GLN A 211 7.65 -3.54 -7.00
N ALA A 212 7.42 -4.84 -6.92
CA ALA A 212 7.47 -5.57 -5.65
C ALA A 212 8.87 -5.52 -5.00
N LEU A 213 9.92 -5.67 -5.80
CA LEU A 213 11.30 -5.61 -5.33
C LEU A 213 11.65 -4.20 -4.83
N LEU A 214 11.25 -3.16 -5.56
CA LEU A 214 11.42 -1.77 -5.13
C LEU A 214 10.82 -1.54 -3.73
N VAL A 215 9.57 -1.92 -3.52
CA VAL A 215 8.89 -1.77 -2.23
C VAL A 215 9.61 -2.53 -1.13
N ARG A 216 10.02 -3.78 -1.39
CA ARG A 216 10.78 -4.58 -0.41
C ARG A 216 12.13 -3.98 -0.07
N CYS A 217 12.85 -3.44 -1.07
CA CYS A 217 14.16 -2.78 -0.85
C CYS A 217 14.00 -1.52 -0.01
N LEU A 218 12.97 -0.72 -0.26
CA LEU A 218 12.69 0.48 0.54
C LEU A 218 12.37 0.13 1.99
N VAL A 219 11.52 -0.86 2.21
CA VAL A 219 11.23 -1.36 3.57
C VAL A 219 12.50 -1.84 4.26
N ALA A 220 13.35 -2.61 3.58
CA ALA A 220 14.61 -3.09 4.13
C ALA A 220 15.60 -1.95 4.42
N MET A 221 15.64 -0.93 3.56
CA MET A 221 16.49 0.24 3.74
C MET A 221 16.09 1.07 4.98
N PHE A 222 14.80 1.25 5.20
CA PHE A 222 14.30 2.05 6.33
C PHE A 222 14.19 1.25 7.65
N TRP A 223 14.34 -0.06 7.58
CA TRP A 223 14.32 -0.91 8.77
C TRP A 223 15.61 -0.84 9.61
N GLN A 224 16.68 -0.32 9.06
CA GLN A 224 18.03 -0.27 9.69
C GLN A 224 18.08 0.63 10.92
#